data_e6de5ee6482146221e22a484869c0fea
#
_entry.id   e6de5ee6482146221e22a484869c0fea
#
_cell.length_a   1.000
_cell.length_b   1.000
_cell.length_c   1.000
_cell.angle_alpha   90.00
_cell.angle_beta   90.00
_cell.angle_gamma   90.00
#
_symmetry.space_group_name_H-M   'P 1'
#
loop_
_entity.id
_entity.type
_entity.pdbx_description
1 polymer ?
#
loop_
_entity_poly.entity_id
_entity_poly.type
_entity_poly.pdbx_seq_one_letter_code
_entity_poly.pdbx_strand_id
1 'polypeptide(L)'
;MATKAEHVTALKAQHPSLTRLVNNVRETLSPSEYEVTIDGWATASAATDVRNDLKANGGQSADYASFRTDPMVDGSYPSIPDQLDKLFHDITDGKLDETGSWYKAVKATKDKFTKP
;
A
#
# COMPACT_ATOMS: atom_id res chain seq x y z
N MET A 1 -0.11 13.31 0.69
CA MET A 1 0.65 12.43 -0.23
C MET A 1 1.41 13.31 -1.22
N ALA A 2 2.71 13.08 -1.34
CA ALA A 2 3.55 13.87 -2.24
C ALA A 2 3.34 13.46 -3.70
N THR A 3 3.35 14.45 -4.59
CA THR A 3 3.28 14.22 -6.04
C THR A 3 4.65 13.77 -6.57
N LYS A 4 4.68 13.23 -7.79
CA LYS A 4 5.94 12.90 -8.48
C LYS A 4 6.86 14.13 -8.58
N ALA A 5 6.31 15.30 -8.91
CA ALA A 5 7.08 16.55 -8.99
C ALA A 5 7.71 16.93 -7.65
N GLU A 6 6.98 16.76 -6.54
CA GLU A 6 7.52 16.99 -5.20
C GLU A 6 8.63 16.02 -4.84
N HIS A 7 8.49 14.74 -5.23
CA HIS A 7 9.55 13.74 -5.08
C HIS A 7 10.80 14.10 -5.91
N VAL A 8 10.63 14.56 -7.13
CA VAL A 8 11.72 15.02 -7.98
C VAL A 8 12.49 16.15 -7.29
N THR A 9 11.78 17.15 -6.77
CA THR A 9 12.39 18.29 -6.08
C THR A 9 13.16 17.83 -4.85
N ALA A 10 12.58 16.98 -4.02
CA ALA A 10 13.22 16.46 -2.81
C ALA A 10 14.46 15.61 -3.12
N LEU A 11 14.37 14.74 -4.12
CA LEU A 11 15.49 13.88 -4.54
C LEU A 11 16.64 14.69 -5.11
N LYS A 12 16.37 15.74 -5.89
CA LYS A 12 17.40 16.65 -6.41
C LYS A 12 18.09 17.42 -5.28
N ALA A 13 17.36 17.80 -4.25
CA ALA A 13 17.93 18.46 -3.08
C ALA A 13 18.84 17.52 -2.27
N GLN A 14 18.46 16.25 -2.13
CA GLN A 14 19.25 15.22 -1.43
C GLN A 14 20.44 14.73 -2.26
N HIS A 15 20.30 14.70 -3.57
CA HIS A 15 21.29 14.17 -4.51
C HIS A 15 21.58 15.21 -5.61
N PRO A 16 22.35 16.29 -5.28
CA PRO A 16 22.68 17.33 -6.28
C PRO A 16 23.46 16.79 -7.48
N SER A 17 24.17 15.68 -7.29
CA SER A 17 24.84 14.93 -8.35
C SER A 17 24.84 13.45 -8.00
N LEU A 18 24.91 12.60 -9.02
CA LEU A 18 25.02 11.16 -8.87
C LEU A 18 26.25 10.65 -9.61
N THR A 19 26.82 9.59 -9.08
CA THR A 19 27.99 8.95 -9.66
C THR A 19 27.73 7.46 -9.87
N ARG A 20 28.47 6.85 -10.81
CA ARG A 20 28.49 5.41 -11.02
C ARG A 20 29.94 4.92 -11.05
N LEU A 21 30.12 3.65 -10.80
CA LEU A 21 31.43 3.00 -10.89
C LEU A 21 31.57 2.34 -12.26
N VAL A 22 32.61 2.74 -13.00
CA VAL A 22 32.97 2.12 -14.29
C VAL A 22 34.45 1.74 -14.22
N ASN A 23 34.76 0.46 -14.36
CA ASN A 23 36.13 -0.06 -14.25
C ASN A 23 36.86 0.41 -12.98
N ASN A 24 36.16 0.40 -11.84
CA ASN A 24 36.63 0.89 -10.53
C ASN A 24 36.90 2.41 -10.46
N VAL A 25 36.50 3.16 -11.47
CA VAL A 25 36.58 4.63 -11.48
C VAL A 25 35.18 5.20 -11.26
N ARG A 26 35.06 6.13 -10.35
CA ARG A 26 33.79 6.82 -10.08
C ARG A 26 33.60 7.95 -11.10
N GLU A 27 32.50 7.86 -11.83
CA GLU A 27 32.11 8.86 -12.84
C GLU A 27 30.84 9.57 -12.44
N THR A 28 30.78 10.89 -12.64
CA THR A 28 29.54 11.66 -12.47
C THR A 28 28.60 11.38 -13.66
N LEU A 29 27.32 11.15 -13.37
CA LEU A 29 26.32 10.96 -14.41
C LEU A 29 26.19 12.24 -15.26
N SER A 30 25.96 12.05 -16.57
CA SER A 30 25.61 13.15 -17.46
C SER A 30 24.27 13.79 -17.02
N PRO A 31 23.98 15.05 -17.41
CA PRO A 31 22.69 15.68 -17.07
C PRO A 31 21.47 14.85 -17.48
N SER A 32 21.49 14.23 -18.65
CA SER A 32 20.37 13.38 -19.12
C SER A 32 20.26 12.08 -18.31
N GLU A 33 21.35 11.41 -17.98
CA GLU A 33 21.35 10.21 -17.14
C GLU A 33 20.87 10.54 -15.72
N TYR A 34 21.28 11.67 -15.19
CA TYR A 34 20.81 12.18 -13.88
C TYR A 34 19.31 12.38 -13.86
N GLU A 35 18.75 13.06 -14.86
CA GLU A 35 17.30 13.31 -14.95
C GLU A 35 16.49 11.99 -15.05
N VAL A 36 16.95 11.05 -15.86
CA VAL A 36 16.30 9.72 -16.00
C VAL A 36 16.31 8.97 -14.68
N THR A 37 17.42 8.99 -13.96
CA THR A 37 17.56 8.30 -12.67
C THR A 37 16.64 8.92 -11.62
N ILE A 38 16.65 10.24 -11.49
CA ILE A 38 15.78 10.97 -10.55
C ILE A 38 14.30 10.73 -10.89
N ASP A 39 13.93 10.77 -12.16
CA ASP A 39 12.57 10.51 -12.63
C ASP A 39 12.11 9.10 -12.25
N GLY A 40 12.95 8.11 -12.45
CA GLY A 40 12.67 6.72 -12.06
C GLY A 40 12.45 6.56 -10.55
N TRP A 41 13.29 7.17 -9.73
CA TRP A 41 13.14 7.14 -8.28
C TRP A 41 11.88 7.88 -7.82
N ALA A 42 11.56 9.03 -8.43
CA ALA A 42 10.35 9.78 -8.12
C ALA A 42 9.08 9.01 -8.49
N THR A 43 9.09 8.30 -9.62
CA THR A 43 7.98 7.44 -10.03
C THR A 43 7.74 6.32 -9.03
N ALA A 44 8.80 5.64 -8.58
CA ALA A 44 8.72 4.59 -7.57
C ALA A 44 8.21 5.14 -6.22
N SER A 45 8.70 6.31 -5.79
CA SER A 45 8.27 6.94 -4.54
C SER A 45 6.81 7.35 -4.57
N ALA A 46 6.34 7.92 -5.69
CA ALA A 46 4.94 8.29 -5.86
C ALA A 46 4.02 7.05 -5.84
N ALA A 47 4.42 5.96 -6.48
CA ALA A 47 3.67 4.70 -6.46
C ALA A 47 3.60 4.12 -5.04
N THR A 48 4.69 4.20 -4.27
CA THR A 48 4.72 3.77 -2.87
C THR A 48 3.79 4.62 -2.01
N ASP A 49 3.75 5.94 -2.21
CA ASP A 49 2.84 6.83 -1.49
C ASP A 49 1.37 6.48 -1.76
N VAL A 50 1.00 6.22 -3.01
CA VAL A 50 -0.36 5.80 -3.39
C VAL A 50 -0.72 4.49 -2.70
N ARG A 51 0.18 3.51 -2.72
CA ARG A 51 -0.04 2.22 -2.07
C ARG A 51 -0.21 2.37 -0.56
N ASN A 52 0.63 3.17 0.08
CA ASN A 52 0.56 3.43 1.52
C ASN A 52 -0.73 4.17 1.90
N ASP A 53 -1.18 5.11 1.09
CA ASP A 53 -2.45 5.80 1.28
C ASP A 53 -3.64 4.84 1.20
N LEU A 54 -3.69 3.98 0.19
CA LEU A 54 -4.73 2.95 0.06
C LEU A 54 -4.71 1.96 1.22
N LYS A 55 -3.53 1.61 1.71
CA LYS A 55 -3.35 0.73 2.85
C LYS A 55 -3.91 1.34 4.15
N ALA A 56 -3.69 2.64 4.36
CA ALA A 56 -4.14 3.35 5.54
C ALA A 56 -5.62 3.73 5.48
N ASN A 57 -6.08 4.26 4.35
CA ASN A 57 -7.39 4.89 4.19
C ASN A 57 -8.40 4.05 3.43
N GLY A 58 -7.94 3.00 2.77
CA GLY A 58 -8.80 2.16 1.94
C GLY A 58 -8.99 2.74 0.55
N GLY A 59 -9.81 2.06 -0.24
CA GLY A 59 -10.14 2.43 -1.61
C GLY A 59 -9.98 1.27 -2.59
N GLN A 60 -10.26 1.54 -3.85
CA GLN A 60 -10.15 0.57 -4.93
C GLN A 60 -8.68 0.36 -5.31
N SER A 61 -8.21 -0.88 -5.32
CA SER A 61 -6.82 -1.19 -5.61
C SER A 61 -6.67 -2.59 -6.20
N ALA A 62 -5.70 -2.77 -7.10
CA ALA A 62 -5.29 -4.10 -7.56
C ALA A 62 -4.67 -4.93 -6.43
N ASP A 63 -4.16 -4.28 -5.36
CA ASP A 63 -3.59 -4.93 -4.18
C ASP A 63 -4.64 -5.28 -3.11
N TYR A 64 -5.92 -5.20 -3.40
CA TYR A 64 -7.00 -5.38 -2.44
C TYR A 64 -6.90 -6.69 -1.65
N ALA A 65 -6.56 -7.78 -2.31
CA ALA A 65 -6.45 -9.09 -1.65
C ALA A 65 -5.34 -9.10 -0.60
N SER A 66 -4.20 -8.52 -0.93
CA SER A 66 -3.06 -8.38 -0.02
C SER A 66 -3.41 -7.53 1.20
N PHE A 67 -4.07 -6.40 1.00
CA PHE A 67 -4.49 -5.52 2.09
C PHE A 67 -5.55 -6.17 3.00
N ARG A 68 -6.47 -6.92 2.43
CA ARG A 68 -7.51 -7.62 3.20
C ARG A 68 -6.95 -8.71 4.09
N THR A 69 -5.88 -9.38 3.66
CA THR A 69 -5.36 -10.59 4.33
C THR A 69 -4.11 -10.35 5.18
N ASP A 70 -3.49 -9.18 5.08
CA ASP A 70 -2.30 -8.84 5.88
C ASP A 70 -2.71 -8.38 7.29
N PRO A 71 -2.41 -9.16 8.34
CA PRO A 71 -2.80 -8.78 9.72
C PRO A 71 -2.16 -7.49 10.20
N MET A 72 -1.10 -7.01 9.57
CA MET A 72 -0.43 -5.75 9.90
C MET A 72 -1.14 -4.53 9.31
N VAL A 73 -2.07 -4.74 8.39
CA VAL A 73 -2.86 -3.67 7.77
C VAL A 73 -4.10 -3.41 8.60
N ASP A 74 -4.29 -2.16 9.02
CA ASP A 74 -5.47 -1.76 9.76
C ASP A 74 -6.72 -1.91 8.89
N GLY A 75 -7.74 -2.56 9.42
CA GLY A 75 -8.97 -2.86 8.72
C GLY A 75 -8.93 -4.14 7.88
N SER A 76 -7.85 -4.93 7.93
CA SER A 76 -7.80 -6.26 7.33
C SER A 76 -8.77 -7.23 8.03
N TYR A 77 -8.96 -8.42 7.44
CA TYR A 77 -9.83 -9.42 8.05
C TYR A 77 -9.42 -9.76 9.49
N PRO A 78 -10.37 -9.98 10.40
CA PRO A 78 -10.07 -10.55 11.71
C PRO A 78 -9.32 -11.88 11.57
N SER A 79 -8.58 -12.27 12.61
CA SER A 79 -7.91 -13.57 12.63
C SER A 79 -8.93 -14.71 12.45
N ILE A 80 -8.50 -15.86 11.95
CA ILE A 80 -9.38 -17.02 11.79
C ILE A 80 -10.03 -17.43 13.12
N PRO A 81 -9.32 -17.49 14.25
CA PRO A 81 -9.98 -17.75 15.53
C PRO A 81 -11.07 -16.75 15.89
N ASP A 82 -10.83 -15.45 15.65
CA ASP A 82 -11.83 -14.41 15.90
C ASP A 82 -13.04 -14.55 14.99
N GLN A 83 -12.84 -14.87 13.72
CA GLN A 83 -13.92 -15.11 12.78
C GLN A 83 -14.78 -16.30 13.18
N LEU A 84 -14.14 -17.40 13.59
CA LEU A 84 -14.85 -18.61 14.06
C LEU A 84 -15.63 -18.34 15.32
N ASP A 85 -15.09 -17.56 16.24
CA ASP A 85 -15.81 -17.16 17.46
C ASP A 85 -17.04 -16.32 17.14
N LYS A 86 -16.91 -15.34 16.26
CA LYS A 86 -18.06 -14.55 15.78
C LYS A 86 -19.13 -15.43 15.11
N LEU A 87 -18.70 -16.37 14.29
CA LEU A 87 -19.60 -17.32 13.61
C LEU A 87 -20.34 -18.18 14.63
N PHE A 88 -19.65 -18.68 15.65
CA PHE A 88 -20.25 -19.46 16.73
C PHE A 88 -21.35 -18.67 17.46
N HIS A 89 -21.05 -17.42 17.83
CA HIS A 89 -22.02 -16.56 18.48
C HIS A 89 -23.22 -16.24 17.58
N ASP A 90 -22.99 -16.00 16.30
CA ASP A 90 -24.05 -15.75 15.34
C ASP A 90 -24.97 -16.95 15.17
N ILE A 91 -24.43 -18.16 15.16
CA ILE A 91 -25.23 -19.39 15.12
C ILE A 91 -26.09 -19.51 16.38
N THR A 92 -25.48 -19.27 17.56
CA THR A 92 -26.19 -19.34 18.84
C THR A 92 -27.32 -18.33 18.92
N ASP A 93 -27.13 -17.13 18.38
CA ASP A 93 -28.12 -16.04 18.40
C ASP A 93 -29.11 -16.10 17.24
N GLY A 94 -28.97 -17.06 16.35
CA GLY A 94 -29.82 -17.16 15.15
C GLY A 94 -29.59 -16.07 14.12
N LYS A 95 -28.36 -15.53 14.05
CA LYS A 95 -28.00 -14.42 13.16
C LYS A 95 -27.00 -14.84 12.09
N LEU A 96 -27.20 -16.00 11.49
CA LEU A 96 -26.38 -16.48 10.36
C LEU A 96 -26.83 -15.82 9.04
N ASP A 97 -26.84 -14.50 9.02
CA ASP A 97 -27.24 -13.68 7.89
C ASP A 97 -26.49 -12.33 7.93
N GLU A 98 -26.94 -11.36 7.14
CA GLU A 98 -26.34 -10.03 7.07
C GLU A 98 -26.42 -9.22 8.37
N THR A 99 -27.20 -9.66 9.35
CA THR A 99 -27.30 -9.01 10.66
C THR A 99 -26.25 -9.53 11.65
N GLY A 100 -25.57 -10.61 11.34
CA GLY A 100 -24.58 -11.24 12.19
C GLY A 100 -23.26 -10.46 12.29
N SER A 101 -22.54 -10.67 13.37
CA SER A 101 -21.26 -9.99 13.63
C SER A 101 -20.17 -10.45 12.68
N TRP A 102 -20.15 -11.73 12.31
CA TRP A 102 -19.19 -12.26 11.34
C TRP A 102 -19.36 -11.61 9.96
N TYR A 103 -20.57 -11.59 9.45
CA TYR A 103 -20.87 -10.95 8.16
C TYR A 103 -20.44 -9.48 8.16
N LYS A 104 -20.82 -8.74 9.20
CA LYS A 104 -20.47 -7.31 9.31
C LYS A 104 -18.96 -7.08 9.37
N ALA A 105 -18.22 -7.91 10.10
CA ALA A 105 -16.76 -7.79 10.21
C ALA A 105 -16.08 -8.05 8.87
N VAL A 106 -16.48 -9.07 8.14
CA VAL A 106 -15.94 -9.40 6.81
C VAL A 106 -16.31 -8.32 5.80
N LYS A 107 -17.56 -7.86 5.82
CA LYS A 107 -18.04 -6.80 4.94
C LYS A 107 -17.28 -5.49 5.14
N ALA A 108 -16.98 -5.11 6.39
CA ALA A 108 -16.22 -3.90 6.68
C ALA A 108 -14.84 -3.89 6.00
N THR A 109 -14.15 -5.02 6.00
CA THR A 109 -12.87 -5.16 5.30
C THR A 109 -13.03 -5.06 3.78
N LYS A 110 -14.04 -5.71 3.23
CA LYS A 110 -14.34 -5.67 1.79
C LYS A 110 -14.73 -4.27 1.33
N ASP A 111 -15.46 -3.54 2.16
CA ASP A 111 -15.86 -2.16 1.86
C ASP A 111 -14.69 -1.18 1.95
N LYS A 112 -13.75 -1.43 2.87
CA LYS A 112 -12.55 -0.60 2.99
C LYS A 112 -11.59 -0.79 1.81
N PHE A 113 -11.30 -2.03 1.44
CA PHE A 113 -10.37 -2.37 0.37
C PHE A 113 -11.16 -2.97 -0.80
N THR A 114 -11.66 -2.10 -1.67
CA THR A 114 -12.56 -2.51 -2.74
C THR A 114 -11.80 -3.16 -3.90
N LYS A 115 -12.42 -4.18 -4.47
CA LYS A 115 -11.94 -4.86 -5.67
C LYS A 115 -12.10 -3.93 -6.88
N PRO A 116 -11.08 -3.82 -7.74
CA PRO A 116 -11.20 -3.01 -8.96
C PRO A 116 -12.25 -3.52 -9.94
#